data_3b5edb9fbbe027d9d82016e461d0ac28
#
_entry.id   3b5edb9fbbe027d9d82016e461d0ac28
#
_cell.length_a   1.000
_cell.length_b   1.000
_cell.length_c   1.000
_cell.angle_alpha   90.00
_cell.angle_beta   90.00
_cell.angle_gamma   90.00
#
_symmetry.space_group_name_H-M   'P 1'
#
loop_
_entity.id
_entity.type
_entity.pdbx_description
1 polymer ?
#
loop_
_entity_poly.entity_id
_entity_poly.type
_entity_poly.pdbx_seq_one_letter_code
_entity_poly.pdbx_strand_id
1 'polypeptide(L)'
;FLPVTVDASKADCHILDNPVESRHYFEQMWAEIMVQYKSGAYSTHLSKEDEDALRKQQQDYCQEDTLAGRIYAWFETFEQDKVCSLQIYRECLAHPLDEPKNYETREIREIVDSGIASGEISGWQKFRNARKFAKYGRQYGWERIPPPAQLTFGGCTVVDEEPPF
;
A
#
# COMPACT_ATOMS: atom_id res chain seq x y z
N PHE A 1 -11.23 -0.22 9.13
CA PHE A 1 -12.50 -0.13 8.38
C PHE A 1 -12.95 -1.52 7.96
N LEU A 2 -14.16 -1.92 8.36
CA LEU A 2 -14.78 -3.20 8.02
C LEU A 2 -15.93 -2.91 7.06
N PRO A 3 -15.81 -3.22 5.76
CA PRO A 3 -16.91 -3.05 4.83
C PRO A 3 -17.98 -4.13 5.08
N VAL A 4 -19.22 -3.69 5.22
CA VAL A 4 -20.39 -4.58 5.38
C VAL A 4 -21.35 -4.31 4.23
N THR A 5 -21.60 -5.35 3.43
CA THR A 5 -22.57 -5.27 2.35
C THR A 5 -23.97 -5.49 2.91
N VAL A 6 -24.85 -4.54 2.71
CA VAL A 6 -26.26 -4.61 3.12
C VAL A 6 -27.13 -4.78 1.89
N ASP A 7 -27.91 -5.85 1.86
CA ASP A 7 -28.91 -6.09 0.81
C ASP A 7 -30.29 -5.67 1.34
N ALA A 8 -30.70 -4.48 0.98
CA ALA A 8 -31.96 -3.91 1.41
C ALA A 8 -33.20 -4.72 0.94
N SER A 9 -33.05 -5.55 -0.12
CA SER A 9 -34.14 -6.38 -0.63
C SER A 9 -34.47 -7.57 0.29
N LYS A 10 -33.55 -7.90 1.20
CA LYS A 10 -33.69 -8.98 2.20
C LYS A 10 -34.13 -8.47 3.56
N ALA A 11 -34.37 -7.19 3.70
CA ALA A 11 -34.86 -6.62 4.95
C ALA A 11 -36.37 -6.87 5.05
N ASP A 12 -36.77 -7.65 6.03
CA ASP A 12 -38.21 -7.96 6.26
C ASP A 12 -38.97 -6.75 6.81
N CYS A 13 -38.31 -5.86 7.54
CA CYS A 13 -38.88 -4.64 8.10
C CYS A 13 -37.79 -3.57 8.33
N HIS A 14 -38.22 -2.33 8.37
CA HIS A 14 -37.34 -1.22 8.77
C HIS A 14 -37.50 -0.98 10.28
N ILE A 15 -36.37 -0.69 10.96
CA ILE A 15 -36.31 -0.47 12.42
C ILE A 15 -37.33 0.59 12.91
N LEU A 16 -37.62 1.60 12.08
CA LEU A 16 -38.53 2.69 12.41
C LEU A 16 -40.02 2.34 12.18
N ASP A 17 -40.31 1.25 11.46
CA ASP A 17 -41.71 0.87 11.12
C ASP A 17 -42.47 0.36 12.33
N ASN A 18 -41.82 -0.34 13.24
CA ASN A 18 -42.42 -0.83 14.49
C ASN A 18 -41.50 -0.58 15.69
N PRO A 19 -41.59 0.59 16.35
CA PRO A 19 -40.70 0.97 17.44
C PRO A 19 -40.76 0.02 18.67
N VAL A 20 -41.91 -0.64 18.90
CA VAL A 20 -42.08 -1.55 20.06
C VAL A 20 -41.30 -2.85 19.82
N GLU A 21 -41.46 -3.48 18.66
CA GLU A 21 -40.75 -4.69 18.31
C GLU A 21 -39.24 -4.44 18.17
N SER A 22 -38.89 -3.34 17.57
CA SER A 22 -37.45 -2.94 17.43
C SER A 22 -36.79 -2.75 18.78
N ARG A 23 -37.50 -2.16 19.75
CA ARG A 23 -36.97 -2.01 21.10
C ARG A 23 -36.75 -3.37 21.77
N HIS A 24 -37.71 -4.28 21.67
CA HIS A 24 -37.56 -5.62 22.22
C HIS A 24 -36.40 -6.39 21.57
N TYR A 25 -36.25 -6.28 20.24
CA TYR A 25 -35.16 -6.87 19.52
C TYR A 25 -33.78 -6.33 20.00
N PHE A 26 -33.67 -5.03 20.19
CA PHE A 26 -32.42 -4.44 20.70
C PHE A 26 -32.12 -4.82 22.15
N GLU A 27 -33.15 -4.91 23.00
CA GLU A 27 -33.00 -5.36 24.38
C GLU A 27 -32.48 -6.80 24.44
N GLN A 28 -33.00 -7.69 23.59
CA GLN A 28 -32.52 -9.06 23.47
C GLN A 28 -31.09 -9.12 22.94
N MET A 29 -30.78 -8.41 21.86
CA MET A 29 -29.45 -8.35 21.28
C MET A 29 -28.40 -7.88 22.31
N TRP A 30 -28.72 -6.84 23.08
CA TRP A 30 -27.85 -6.37 24.15
C TRP A 30 -27.68 -7.40 25.27
N ALA A 31 -28.72 -8.12 25.64
CA ALA A 31 -28.63 -9.17 26.64
C ALA A 31 -27.69 -10.29 26.19
N GLU A 32 -27.78 -10.71 24.93
CA GLU A 32 -26.87 -11.73 24.35
C GLU A 32 -25.40 -11.25 24.30
N ILE A 33 -25.16 -10.03 23.86
CA ILE A 33 -23.81 -9.42 23.86
C ILE A 33 -23.24 -9.36 25.28
N MET A 34 -24.06 -8.99 26.27
CA MET A 34 -23.63 -8.93 27.67
C MET A 34 -23.30 -10.29 28.25
N VAL A 35 -24.00 -11.37 27.84
CA VAL A 35 -23.67 -12.75 28.24
C VAL A 35 -22.31 -13.13 27.66
N GLN A 36 -22.06 -12.87 26.38
CA GLN A 36 -20.79 -13.15 25.74
C GLN A 36 -19.65 -12.35 26.39
N TYR A 37 -19.86 -11.07 26.65
CA TYR A 37 -18.88 -10.22 27.32
C TYR A 37 -18.51 -10.73 28.73
N LYS A 38 -19.51 -11.09 29.54
CA LYS A 38 -19.29 -11.60 30.90
C LYS A 38 -18.66 -13.00 30.92
N SER A 39 -18.87 -13.80 29.90
CA SER A 39 -18.27 -15.14 29.79
C SER A 39 -16.76 -15.10 29.56
N GLY A 40 -16.20 -13.95 29.16
CA GLY A 40 -14.78 -13.80 28.81
C GLY A 40 -14.37 -14.55 27.53
N ALA A 41 -15.32 -15.18 26.82
CA ALA A 41 -15.07 -15.88 25.55
C ALA A 41 -14.93 -14.92 24.36
N TYR A 42 -15.11 -13.62 24.60
CA TYR A 42 -15.05 -12.60 23.57
C TYR A 42 -13.59 -12.21 23.28
N SER A 43 -13.18 -12.32 22.03
CA SER A 43 -11.90 -11.83 21.53
C SER A 43 -12.13 -10.66 20.59
N THR A 44 -11.42 -9.56 20.80
CA THR A 44 -11.35 -8.43 19.86
C THR A 44 -10.31 -8.63 18.77
N HIS A 45 -9.50 -9.68 18.87
CA HIS A 45 -8.51 -10.03 17.88
C HIS A 45 -9.12 -11.00 16.87
N LEU A 46 -8.99 -10.65 15.60
CA LEU A 46 -9.33 -11.53 14.50
C LEU A 46 -8.32 -12.69 14.42
N SER A 47 -8.75 -13.83 13.93
CA SER A 47 -7.81 -14.86 13.50
C SER A 47 -7.02 -14.38 12.28
N LYS A 48 -5.85 -14.98 12.02
CA LYS A 48 -5.06 -14.64 10.84
C LYS A 48 -5.83 -14.87 9.54
N GLU A 49 -6.65 -15.92 9.51
CA GLU A 49 -7.49 -16.26 8.36
C GLU A 49 -8.57 -15.17 8.12
N ASP A 50 -9.19 -14.69 9.21
CA ASP A 50 -10.19 -13.60 9.13
C ASP A 50 -9.54 -12.26 8.75
N GLU A 51 -8.32 -11.99 9.24
CA GLU A 51 -7.57 -10.80 8.85
C GLU A 51 -7.24 -10.79 7.34
N ASP A 52 -6.83 -11.94 6.80
CA ASP A 52 -6.52 -12.08 5.38
C ASP A 52 -7.80 -11.97 4.52
N ALA A 53 -8.90 -12.56 4.96
CA ALA A 53 -10.21 -12.42 4.31
C ALA A 53 -10.69 -10.97 4.32
N LEU A 54 -10.57 -10.28 5.46
CA LEU A 54 -10.90 -8.87 5.60
C LEU A 54 -10.05 -7.99 4.69
N ARG A 55 -8.75 -8.24 4.62
CA ARG A 55 -7.83 -7.48 3.74
C ARG A 55 -8.23 -7.62 2.28
N LYS A 56 -8.57 -8.84 1.84
CA LYS A 56 -9.06 -9.09 0.49
C LYS A 56 -10.36 -8.33 0.21
N GLN A 57 -11.32 -8.39 1.14
CA GLN A 57 -12.57 -7.66 1.00
C GLN A 57 -12.36 -6.14 0.98
N GLN A 58 -11.43 -5.61 1.77
CA GLN A 58 -11.09 -4.19 1.76
C GLN A 58 -10.52 -3.74 0.42
N GLN A 59 -9.74 -4.59 -0.27
CA GLN A 59 -9.22 -4.29 -1.60
C GLN A 59 -10.33 -4.08 -2.63
N ASP A 60 -11.42 -4.85 -2.56
CA ASP A 60 -12.56 -4.71 -3.47
C ASP A 60 -13.29 -3.36 -3.32
N TYR A 61 -13.13 -2.69 -2.17
CA TYR A 61 -13.71 -1.37 -1.88
C TYR A 61 -12.71 -0.21 -2.02
N CYS A 62 -11.46 -0.49 -2.38
CA CYS A 62 -10.52 0.56 -2.72
C CYS A 62 -10.94 1.22 -4.03
N GLN A 63 -11.13 2.54 -3.99
CA GLN A 63 -11.34 3.32 -5.21
C GLN A 63 -10.06 3.27 -6.06
N GLU A 64 -10.22 3.14 -7.38
CA GLU A 64 -9.10 3.32 -8.29
C GLU A 64 -8.50 4.71 -8.11
N ASP A 65 -7.24 4.75 -7.68
CA ASP A 65 -6.49 6.00 -7.57
C ASP A 65 -5.84 6.29 -8.92
N THR A 66 -6.51 7.15 -9.70
CA THR A 66 -6.01 7.59 -11.02
C THR A 66 -4.66 8.30 -10.92
N LEU A 67 -4.37 8.95 -9.77
CA LEU A 67 -3.10 9.61 -9.52
C LEU A 67 -1.98 8.57 -9.34
N ALA A 68 -2.24 7.51 -8.57
CA ALA A 68 -1.31 6.40 -8.39
C ALA A 68 -1.01 5.71 -9.73
N GLY A 69 -2.02 5.40 -10.53
CA GLY A 69 -1.84 4.79 -11.85
C GLY A 69 -0.95 5.64 -12.78
N ARG A 70 -1.14 6.97 -12.78
CA ARG A 70 -0.28 7.89 -13.56
C ARG A 70 1.17 7.88 -13.08
N ILE A 71 1.38 7.88 -11.79
CA ILE A 71 2.73 7.85 -11.19
C ILE A 71 3.40 6.51 -11.52
N TYR A 72 2.71 5.37 -11.41
CA TYR A 72 3.25 4.04 -11.72
C TYR A 72 3.66 3.95 -13.19
N ALA A 73 2.77 4.32 -14.12
CA ALA A 73 3.08 4.35 -15.55
C ALA A 73 4.27 5.27 -15.88
N TRP A 74 4.39 6.40 -15.18
CA TRP A 74 5.53 7.29 -15.36
C TRP A 74 6.85 6.65 -14.90
N PHE A 75 6.86 5.89 -13.79
CA PHE A 75 8.05 5.18 -13.33
C PHE A 75 8.55 4.12 -14.31
N GLU A 76 7.65 3.49 -15.08
CA GLU A 76 8.02 2.51 -16.12
C GLU A 76 8.86 3.14 -17.24
N THR A 77 8.58 4.39 -17.59
CA THR A 77 9.26 5.13 -18.66
C THR A 77 10.40 6.00 -18.16
N PHE A 78 10.59 6.10 -16.85
CA PHE A 78 11.55 6.99 -16.25
C PHE A 78 12.96 6.38 -16.26
N GLU A 79 13.90 7.05 -16.96
CA GLU A 79 15.26 6.52 -17.22
C GLU A 79 16.31 6.89 -16.17
N GLN A 80 16.05 7.92 -15.34
CA GLN A 80 17.05 8.40 -14.38
C GLN A 80 17.12 7.47 -13.15
N ASP A 81 18.30 7.44 -12.51
CA ASP A 81 18.55 6.58 -11.34
C ASP A 81 18.02 7.16 -10.02
N LYS A 82 17.56 8.40 -10.02
CA LYS A 82 17.10 9.11 -8.82
C LYS A 82 15.91 9.98 -9.13
N VAL A 83 14.96 10.01 -8.23
CA VAL A 83 13.77 10.83 -8.33
C VAL A 83 13.39 11.42 -6.97
N CYS A 84 12.79 12.61 -6.96
CA CYS A 84 12.24 13.24 -5.77
C CYS A 84 10.76 13.62 -5.97
N SER A 85 10.04 13.84 -4.88
CA SER A 85 8.61 14.18 -4.93
C SER A 85 8.31 15.42 -5.76
N LEU A 86 9.20 16.44 -5.70
CA LEU A 86 9.06 17.67 -6.49
C LEU A 86 9.23 17.41 -7.99
N GLN A 87 10.09 16.47 -8.37
CA GLN A 87 10.27 16.07 -9.77
C GLN A 87 9.02 15.36 -10.30
N ILE A 88 8.45 14.44 -9.52
CA ILE A 88 7.18 13.76 -9.85
C ILE A 88 6.07 14.78 -10.03
N TYR A 89 5.93 15.74 -9.11
CA TYR A 89 4.92 16.78 -9.19
C TYR A 89 5.04 17.61 -10.47
N ARG A 90 6.26 18.01 -10.84
CA ARG A 90 6.49 18.87 -12.00
C ARG A 90 6.51 18.14 -13.33
N GLU A 91 7.12 16.96 -13.39
CA GLU A 91 7.33 16.23 -14.64
C GLU A 91 6.21 15.22 -14.94
N CYS A 92 5.76 14.46 -13.94
CA CYS A 92 4.69 13.48 -14.10
C CYS A 92 3.30 14.11 -14.05
N LEU A 93 3.08 15.02 -13.10
CA LEU A 93 1.75 15.65 -12.91
C LEU A 93 1.57 16.94 -13.71
N ALA A 94 2.58 17.34 -14.48
CA ALA A 94 2.55 18.49 -15.38
C ALA A 94 2.29 19.85 -14.70
N HIS A 95 2.95 20.09 -13.53
CA HIS A 95 2.94 21.37 -12.82
C HIS A 95 4.32 22.06 -12.87
N PRO A 96 4.80 22.49 -14.03
CA PRO A 96 6.22 22.87 -14.23
C PRO A 96 6.66 24.09 -13.44
N LEU A 97 5.75 25.00 -13.11
CA LEU A 97 6.05 26.27 -12.43
C LEU A 97 5.55 26.33 -10.98
N ASP A 98 4.69 25.40 -10.60
CA ASP A 98 4.07 25.45 -9.29
C ASP A 98 4.92 24.73 -8.23
N GLU A 99 4.76 25.17 -6.99
CA GLU A 99 5.30 24.46 -5.84
C GLU A 99 4.20 23.62 -5.19
N PRO A 100 4.46 22.31 -4.96
CA PRO A 100 3.46 21.44 -4.35
C PRO A 100 3.18 21.88 -2.91
N LYS A 101 1.93 21.83 -2.53
CA LYS A 101 1.52 21.99 -1.14
C LYS A 101 1.98 20.79 -0.30
N ASN A 102 2.07 20.96 0.99
CA ASN A 102 2.56 19.93 1.89
C ASN A 102 1.74 18.61 1.79
N TYR A 103 0.42 18.70 1.58
CA TYR A 103 -0.43 17.52 1.44
C TYR A 103 -0.18 16.78 0.12
N GLU A 104 0.03 17.51 -0.99
CA GLU A 104 0.34 16.92 -2.31
C GLU A 104 1.70 16.18 -2.27
N THR A 105 2.69 16.80 -1.63
CA THR A 105 3.99 16.15 -1.45
C THR A 105 3.89 14.89 -0.60
N ARG A 106 3.02 14.90 0.42
CA ARG A 106 2.78 13.75 1.28
C ARG A 106 2.06 12.64 0.52
N GLU A 107 1.03 12.97 -0.22
CA GLU A 107 0.26 12.04 -1.05
C GLU A 107 1.16 11.35 -2.10
N ILE A 108 1.98 12.11 -2.84
CA ILE A 108 2.96 11.54 -3.78
C ILE A 108 3.89 10.55 -3.07
N ARG A 109 4.37 10.87 -1.86
CA ARG A 109 5.24 9.97 -1.11
C ARG A 109 4.54 8.70 -0.68
N GLU A 110 3.32 8.81 -0.21
CA GLU A 110 2.50 7.67 0.22
C GLU A 110 2.22 6.74 -0.98
N ILE A 111 1.90 7.29 -2.14
CA ILE A 111 1.68 6.52 -3.39
C ILE A 111 2.97 5.78 -3.80
N VAL A 112 4.11 6.47 -3.86
CA VAL A 112 5.37 5.83 -4.30
C VAL A 112 5.85 4.80 -3.28
N ASP A 113 5.80 5.11 -1.98
CA ASP A 113 6.19 4.17 -0.93
C ASP A 113 5.28 2.92 -0.93
N SER A 114 3.97 3.10 -1.17
CA SER A 114 3.00 2.00 -1.33
C SER A 114 3.27 1.19 -2.60
N GLY A 115 3.55 1.85 -3.73
CA GLY A 115 3.86 1.20 -5.00
C GLY A 115 5.15 0.36 -4.93
N ILE A 116 6.16 0.83 -4.20
CA ILE A 116 7.38 0.05 -3.93
C ILE A 116 7.07 -1.17 -3.04
N ALA A 117 6.24 -0.98 -2.01
CA ALA A 117 5.88 -2.06 -1.08
C ALA A 117 4.99 -3.14 -1.73
N SER A 118 4.10 -2.76 -2.66
CA SER A 118 3.24 -3.68 -3.42
C SER A 118 3.96 -4.35 -4.59
N GLY A 119 5.10 -3.79 -5.04
CA GLY A 119 5.84 -4.27 -6.21
C GLY A 119 5.43 -3.64 -7.55
N GLU A 120 4.44 -2.74 -7.57
CA GLU A 120 4.05 -1.96 -8.76
C GLU A 120 5.21 -1.07 -9.26
N ILE A 121 5.99 -0.53 -8.33
CA ILE A 121 7.23 0.20 -8.63
C ILE A 121 8.41 -0.70 -8.26
N SER A 122 8.84 -1.56 -9.18
CA SER A 122 9.94 -2.48 -8.94
C SER A 122 11.32 -1.84 -9.18
N GLY A 123 12.32 -2.32 -8.45
CA GLY A 123 13.72 -1.87 -8.63
C GLY A 123 14.04 -0.50 -8.04
N TRP A 124 13.21 0.03 -7.15
CA TRP A 124 13.42 1.30 -6.48
C TRP A 124 13.47 1.15 -4.96
N GLN A 125 14.25 2.02 -4.31
CA GLN A 125 14.33 2.09 -2.85
C GLN A 125 14.38 3.55 -2.38
N LYS A 126 13.89 3.78 -1.17
CA LYS A 126 13.89 5.11 -0.56
C LYS A 126 15.27 5.51 -0.06
N PHE A 127 15.65 6.78 -0.21
CA PHE A 127 16.87 7.31 0.42
C PHE A 127 16.75 7.34 1.95
N ARG A 128 17.84 7.02 2.60
CA ARG A 128 17.98 7.27 4.06
C ARG A 128 18.16 8.76 4.37
N ASN A 129 18.88 9.48 3.50
CA ASN A 129 19.22 10.89 3.69
C ASN A 129 18.88 11.71 2.44
N ALA A 130 18.56 13.01 2.63
CA ALA A 130 18.32 13.91 1.51
C ALA A 130 19.53 14.03 0.60
N ARG A 131 19.32 13.95 -0.73
CA ARG A 131 20.35 14.06 -1.76
C ARG A 131 20.15 15.31 -2.61
N LYS A 132 21.24 15.77 -3.27
CA LYS A 132 21.21 16.92 -4.16
C LYS A 132 20.74 16.49 -5.56
N PHE A 133 19.72 17.18 -6.05
CA PHE A 133 19.23 17.09 -7.43
C PHE A 133 19.62 18.37 -8.18
N ALA A 134 20.05 18.25 -9.44
CA ALA A 134 20.56 19.38 -10.21
C ALA A 134 19.53 20.53 -10.35
N LYS A 135 18.25 20.19 -10.60
CA LYS A 135 17.18 21.16 -10.81
C LYS A 135 16.32 21.43 -9.55
N TYR A 136 16.35 20.54 -8.55
CA TYR A 136 15.40 20.55 -7.44
C TYR A 136 16.03 20.74 -6.06
N GLY A 137 17.35 21.01 -6.02
CA GLY A 137 18.06 21.24 -4.76
C GLY A 137 18.22 19.97 -3.92
N ARG A 138 18.26 20.12 -2.60
CA ARG A 138 18.42 18.98 -1.67
C ARG A 138 17.05 18.44 -1.25
N GLN A 139 16.72 17.24 -1.69
CA GLN A 139 15.42 16.60 -1.51
C GLN A 139 15.55 15.16 -1.01
N TYR A 140 14.51 14.68 -0.33
CA TYR A 140 14.26 13.25 -0.12
C TYR A 140 13.62 12.65 -1.36
N GLY A 141 13.84 11.37 -1.59
CA GLY A 141 13.29 10.68 -2.74
C GLY A 141 13.71 9.22 -2.79
N TRP A 142 13.78 8.70 -4.00
CA TRP A 142 14.05 7.29 -4.27
C TRP A 142 15.17 7.14 -5.29
N GLU A 143 15.82 5.98 -5.27
CA GLU A 143 16.87 5.60 -6.22
C GLU A 143 16.64 4.20 -6.75
N ARG A 144 17.13 3.95 -7.96
CA ARG A 144 17.16 2.59 -8.49
C ARG A 144 18.08 1.71 -7.64
N ILE A 145 17.66 0.50 -7.37
CA ILE A 145 18.49 -0.51 -6.75
C ILE A 145 19.52 -0.93 -7.81
N PRO A 146 20.83 -0.76 -7.55
CA PRO A 146 21.83 -1.21 -8.52
C PRO A 146 21.67 -2.72 -8.75
N PRO A 147 21.84 -3.20 -9.99
CA PRO A 147 21.87 -4.63 -10.25
C PRO A 147 22.93 -5.28 -9.35
N PRO A 148 22.68 -6.51 -8.84
CA PRO A 148 23.64 -7.21 -8.02
C PRO A 148 24.99 -7.22 -8.77
N ALA A 149 26.04 -6.73 -8.10
CA ALA A 149 27.38 -6.74 -8.67
C ALA A 149 27.67 -8.19 -9.10
N GLN A 150 27.83 -8.41 -10.40
CA GLN A 150 28.31 -9.69 -10.89
C GLN A 150 29.70 -9.84 -10.29
N LEU A 151 29.83 -10.74 -9.32
CA LEU A 151 31.11 -11.20 -8.83
C LEU A 151 31.77 -11.92 -10.01
N THR A 152 32.51 -11.18 -10.82
CA THR A 152 33.46 -11.77 -11.75
C THR A 152 34.54 -12.37 -10.87
N PHE A 153 34.47 -13.68 -10.67
CA PHE A 153 35.61 -14.45 -10.19
C PHE A 153 36.71 -14.35 -11.26
N GLY A 154 37.49 -13.29 -11.13
CA GLY A 154 38.69 -13.13 -11.97
C GLY A 154 39.65 -14.28 -11.69
N GLY A 155 39.88 -15.10 -12.70
CA GLY A 155 41.08 -15.89 -12.86
C GLY A 155 41.22 -17.12 -11.96
N CYS A 156 40.33 -18.10 -12.03
CA CYS A 156 40.72 -19.49 -11.91
C CYS A 156 40.89 -20.05 -13.32
N THR A 157 42.11 -20.05 -13.82
CA THR A 157 42.52 -20.98 -14.87
C THR A 157 42.44 -22.39 -14.26
N VAL A 158 41.44 -23.16 -14.67
CA VAL A 158 41.43 -24.62 -14.43
C VAL A 158 42.59 -25.15 -15.24
N VAL A 159 43.68 -25.48 -14.57
CA VAL A 159 44.71 -26.32 -15.14
C VAL A 159 44.13 -27.73 -15.10
N ASP A 160 43.73 -28.27 -16.27
CA ASP A 160 43.45 -29.64 -16.43
C ASP A 160 44.78 -30.42 -16.27
N GLU A 161 45.11 -30.76 -15.02
CA GLU A 161 46.05 -31.83 -14.75
C GLU A 161 45.29 -33.14 -14.92
N GLU A 162 45.55 -33.84 -16.04
CA GLU A 162 45.19 -35.23 -16.18
C GLU A 162 45.80 -36.01 -15.00
N PRO A 163 45.03 -36.87 -14.30
CA PRO A 163 45.58 -37.73 -13.28
C PRO A 163 46.52 -38.74 -13.93
N PRO A 164 47.74 -38.93 -13.40
CA PRO A 164 48.61 -39.96 -13.86
C PRO A 164 48.07 -41.33 -13.40
N PHE A 165 47.46 -42.07 -14.33
CA PHE A 165 47.24 -43.52 -14.44
C PHE A 165 45.92 -43.84 -15.14
#